data_312f15fb98bca471a155a47bcc9f71f5
#
_entry.id   312f15fb98bca471a155a47bcc9f71f5
#
_cell.length_a   1.000
_cell.length_b   1.000
_cell.length_c   1.000
_cell.angle_alpha   90.00
_cell.angle_beta   90.00
_cell.angle_gamma   90.00
#
_symmetry.space_group_name_H-M   'P 1'
#
loop_
_entity.id
_entity.type
_entity.pdbx_description
1 polymer ?
#
loop_
_entity_poly.entity_id
_entity_poly.type
_entity_poly.pdbx_seq_one_letter_code
_entity_poly.pdbx_strand_id
1 'polypeptide(L)'
;MTEHTGRHASSQDQNETLIMPAIPGQEQPAEAHRAAGRHSSGAGAAKAGQKPAWPVPGSGSTWGDRDGGSDWPDTSDRPARDDRPARDDRPSAPGPAASEPRSASPAPATHRNGSRGARPLRLVWVYPDLLSTYGDRGNLLVLMRRAQLRGHEVEPVEVKSDEPVPEDGDIYLLGGGEDLPQILAANRLRADGGLNRAARQGAVVFAVCAGYQLVGHQFGGVDGEPMEGLGIIDVSSGRGEQRGVGEVVADVDPALGVPRLTGFENHQGVTRIGPGARPLARVSLGVGNGDGTEGAYAGKVLGTYLHGPALARNPGLADLLLSWVVGPLGQLDPSAEEWARQLREERLAATAG
;
A
#
# COMPACT_ATOMS: atom_id res chain seq x y z
N MET A 1 17.79 13.29 73.40
CA MET A 1 19.08 13.52 72.79
C MET A 1 19.21 12.38 71.76
N THR A 2 19.03 12.55 70.52
CA THR A 2 19.53 13.40 69.47
C THR A 2 18.50 13.41 68.30
N GLU A 3 18.25 14.61 67.82
CA GLU A 3 17.44 14.89 66.59
C GLU A 3 18.16 14.36 65.34
N HIS A 4 17.36 13.85 64.37
CA HIS A 4 17.80 13.78 62.97
C HIS A 4 16.66 14.22 62.07
N THR A 5 16.80 15.40 61.54
CA THR A 5 16.01 16.07 60.54
C THR A 5 16.16 15.38 59.17
N GLY A 6 15.11 14.86 58.60
CA GLY A 6 15.04 14.37 57.23
C GLY A 6 14.52 15.46 56.27
N ARG A 7 15.32 15.77 55.23
CA ARG A 7 15.01 16.72 54.18
C ARG A 7 14.11 16.04 53.12
N HIS A 8 13.02 16.70 52.78
CA HIS A 8 12.21 16.40 51.60
C HIS A 8 13.02 16.82 50.31
N ALA A 9 13.20 15.87 49.41
CA ALA A 9 13.64 16.14 48.05
C ALA A 9 12.45 16.05 47.09
N SER A 10 12.13 17.17 46.47
CA SER A 10 11.13 17.28 45.42
C SER A 10 11.67 16.65 44.13
N SER A 11 10.93 15.69 43.55
CA SER A 11 11.17 15.18 42.21
C SER A 11 10.74 16.24 41.20
N GLN A 12 11.69 16.78 40.44
CA GLN A 12 11.44 17.55 39.24
C GLN A 12 11.27 16.59 38.08
N ASP A 13 10.14 16.73 37.40
CA ASP A 13 9.85 16.12 36.11
C ASP A 13 10.90 16.54 35.07
N GLN A 14 11.67 15.59 34.59
CA GLN A 14 12.51 15.76 33.39
C GLN A 14 11.74 15.28 32.16
N ASN A 15 11.15 16.22 31.47
CA ASN A 15 10.58 16.04 30.15
C ASN A 15 11.75 16.10 29.15
N GLU A 16 12.43 14.98 28.92
CA GLU A 16 13.45 14.87 27.88
C GLU A 16 12.76 14.79 26.50
N THR A 17 12.75 15.94 25.82
CA THR A 17 12.44 16.02 24.40
C THR A 17 13.54 15.31 23.62
N LEU A 18 13.26 14.16 23.06
CA LEU A 18 14.12 13.42 22.14
C LEU A 18 14.36 14.24 20.87
N ILE A 19 15.44 15.01 20.87
CA ILE A 19 15.95 15.70 19.66
C ILE A 19 16.74 14.65 18.86
N MET A 20 16.21 14.26 17.72
CA MET A 20 16.93 13.40 16.78
C MET A 20 18.10 14.17 16.15
N PRO A 21 19.29 13.55 15.96
CA PRO A 21 20.41 14.21 15.32
C PRO A 21 20.12 14.50 13.83
N ALA A 22 20.50 15.71 13.39
CA ALA A 22 20.40 16.14 12.00
C ALA A 22 21.35 15.32 11.12
N ILE A 23 20.86 14.90 9.94
CA ILE A 23 21.65 14.22 8.92
C ILE A 23 22.48 15.27 8.17
N PRO A 24 23.81 15.18 8.09
CA PRO A 24 24.63 16.11 7.31
C PRO A 24 24.50 15.81 5.81
N GLY A 25 24.13 16.81 5.02
CA GLY A 25 24.27 16.75 3.56
C GLY A 25 23.08 17.16 2.69
N GLN A 26 22.15 17.97 3.17
CA GLN A 26 21.18 18.62 2.26
C GLN A 26 21.32 20.14 2.33
N GLU A 27 21.90 20.73 1.29
CA GLU A 27 21.91 22.18 1.07
C GLU A 27 20.50 22.65 0.74
N GLN A 28 20.01 23.62 1.50
CA GLN A 28 18.75 24.33 1.22
C GLN A 28 19.03 25.40 0.15
N PRO A 29 18.12 25.64 -0.80
CA PRO A 29 18.24 26.77 -1.73
C PRO A 29 18.03 28.10 -1.00
N ALA A 30 18.93 29.05 -1.21
CA ALA A 30 18.93 30.37 -0.63
C ALA A 30 17.71 31.21 -1.07
N GLU A 31 17.02 31.80 -0.09
CA GLU A 31 16.02 32.85 -0.29
C GLU A 31 16.69 34.14 -0.81
N ALA A 32 16.28 34.58 -2.00
CA ALA A 32 16.67 35.86 -2.55
C ALA A 32 15.79 36.99 -1.99
N HIS A 33 16.29 37.71 -0.99
CA HIS A 33 15.76 39.01 -0.62
C HIS A 33 16.00 40.03 -1.74
N ARG A 34 14.97 40.64 -2.31
CA ARG A 34 15.06 41.89 -3.05
C ARG A 34 14.16 42.96 -2.44
N ALA A 35 14.83 44.08 -2.29
CA ALA A 35 14.45 45.28 -1.56
C ALA A 35 13.24 46.06 -2.10
N ALA A 36 12.72 46.85 -1.18
CA ALA A 36 11.60 47.76 -1.25
C ALA A 36 11.68 48.84 -2.36
N GLY A 37 10.56 49.10 -3.00
CA GLY A 37 10.25 50.35 -3.66
C GLY A 37 8.87 50.84 -3.23
N ARG A 38 8.83 52.00 -2.55
CA ARG A 38 7.60 52.70 -2.16
C ARG A 38 6.97 53.34 -3.39
N HIS A 39 5.64 53.27 -3.53
CA HIS A 39 4.82 54.40 -3.92
C HIS A 39 3.34 54.21 -3.58
N SER A 40 2.73 55.33 -3.28
CA SER A 40 1.52 55.69 -2.59
C SER A 40 0.17 55.35 -3.24
N SER A 41 -0.82 55.16 -2.35
CA SER A 41 -2.22 55.64 -2.35
C SER A 41 -3.17 55.22 -3.48
N GLY A 42 -4.26 54.57 -3.05
CA GLY A 42 -5.50 54.39 -3.82
C GLY A 42 -6.46 53.47 -3.08
N ALA A 43 -7.42 54.06 -2.35
CA ALA A 43 -8.49 53.33 -1.67
C ALA A 43 -9.48 52.74 -2.69
N GLY A 44 -9.74 51.45 -2.61
CA GLY A 44 -10.76 50.77 -3.38
C GLY A 44 -11.27 49.54 -2.63
N ALA A 45 -12.56 49.55 -2.33
CA ALA A 45 -13.28 48.59 -1.50
C ALA A 45 -13.07 47.12 -1.94
N ALA A 46 -12.70 46.25 -0.98
CA ALA A 46 -12.58 44.84 -1.15
C ALA A 46 -13.98 44.20 -1.33
N LYS A 47 -14.20 43.59 -2.49
CA LYS A 47 -15.26 42.59 -2.71
C LYS A 47 -14.75 41.24 -2.21
N ALA A 48 -15.59 40.57 -1.41
CA ALA A 48 -15.37 39.25 -0.86
C ALA A 48 -14.99 38.23 -1.94
N GLY A 49 -13.97 37.38 -1.62
CA GLY A 49 -13.36 36.44 -2.53
C GLY A 49 -14.30 35.39 -3.09
N GLN A 50 -14.28 35.27 -4.39
CA GLN A 50 -14.73 34.06 -5.08
C GLN A 50 -13.64 33.01 -4.96
N LYS A 51 -13.98 31.86 -4.36
CA LYS A 51 -13.19 30.65 -4.43
C LYS A 51 -13.12 30.18 -5.90
N PRO A 52 -11.99 29.69 -6.42
CA PRO A 52 -11.96 29.12 -7.75
C PRO A 52 -12.88 27.88 -7.77
N ALA A 53 -13.92 27.92 -8.60
CA ALA A 53 -14.78 26.77 -8.86
C ALA A 53 -14.02 25.80 -9.77
N TRP A 54 -13.72 24.64 -9.25
CA TRP A 54 -13.29 23.50 -10.06
C TRP A 54 -14.54 22.96 -10.75
N PRO A 55 -14.48 22.61 -12.07
CA PRO A 55 -15.62 22.00 -12.72
C PRO A 55 -15.86 20.62 -12.10
N VAL A 56 -17.03 20.47 -11.47
CA VAL A 56 -17.56 19.17 -11.09
C VAL A 56 -18.06 18.53 -12.39
N PRO A 57 -17.59 17.33 -12.78
CA PRO A 57 -18.19 16.62 -13.91
C PRO A 57 -19.64 16.29 -13.56
N GLY A 58 -20.58 16.78 -14.39
CA GLY A 58 -22.01 16.59 -14.21
C GLY A 58 -22.37 15.11 -14.11
N SER A 59 -23.23 14.78 -13.16
CA SER A 59 -23.97 13.54 -13.08
C SER A 59 -24.82 13.38 -14.34
N GLY A 60 -24.36 12.54 -15.28
CA GLY A 60 -25.13 12.23 -16.48
C GLY A 60 -24.27 12.11 -17.73
N SER A 61 -23.54 11.03 -17.86
CA SER A 61 -23.23 10.44 -19.16
C SER A 61 -23.29 8.94 -19.02
N THR A 62 -24.38 8.40 -19.51
CA THR A 62 -24.47 7.02 -19.95
C THR A 62 -23.34 6.80 -20.96
N TRP A 63 -22.40 5.94 -20.62
CA TRP A 63 -21.42 5.45 -21.57
C TRP A 63 -22.17 4.59 -22.58
N GLY A 64 -22.53 5.23 -23.69
CA GLY A 64 -23.04 4.53 -24.86
C GLY A 64 -21.89 3.74 -25.48
N ASP A 65 -22.19 2.51 -25.86
CA ASP A 65 -21.36 1.65 -26.69
C ASP A 65 -20.80 2.48 -27.86
N ARG A 66 -19.50 2.79 -27.80
CA ARG A 66 -18.71 3.13 -28.97
C ARG A 66 -17.77 1.96 -29.18
N ASP A 67 -18.06 1.22 -30.22
CA ASP A 67 -17.10 0.34 -30.89
C ASP A 67 -15.89 1.17 -31.34
N GLY A 68 -14.91 1.25 -30.45
CA GLY A 68 -13.60 1.85 -30.71
C GLY A 68 -12.59 0.86 -30.16
N GLY A 69 -11.93 0.14 -31.09
CA GLY A 69 -11.00 -0.93 -30.78
C GLY A 69 -9.99 -0.53 -29.71
N SER A 70 -9.96 -1.27 -28.65
CA SER A 70 -8.86 -1.24 -27.69
C SER A 70 -7.66 -1.93 -28.33
N ASP A 71 -6.61 -1.20 -28.65
CA ASP A 71 -5.32 -1.73 -29.15
C ASP A 71 -4.55 -2.48 -28.03
N TRP A 72 -5.21 -3.40 -27.33
CA TRP A 72 -4.52 -4.34 -26.48
C TRP A 72 -4.39 -5.65 -27.26
N PRO A 73 -3.19 -6.22 -27.43
CA PRO A 73 -3.03 -7.48 -28.15
C PRO A 73 -3.78 -8.58 -27.42
N ASP A 74 -4.72 -9.20 -28.15
CA ASP A 74 -5.43 -10.41 -27.72
C ASP A 74 -4.44 -11.58 -27.68
N THR A 75 -4.21 -12.15 -26.49
CA THR A 75 -3.30 -13.28 -26.29
C THR A 75 -3.94 -14.64 -26.58
N SER A 76 -5.09 -14.67 -27.24
CA SER A 76 -5.84 -15.92 -27.54
C SER A 76 -5.32 -16.74 -28.71
N ASP A 77 -4.39 -16.23 -29.54
CA ASP A 77 -3.81 -16.95 -30.67
C ASP A 77 -2.42 -17.56 -30.37
N ARG A 78 -2.39 -18.65 -29.63
CA ARG A 78 -1.28 -19.60 -29.67
C ARG A 78 -1.76 -20.87 -30.37
N PRO A 79 -1.11 -21.28 -31.48
CA PRO A 79 -1.46 -22.54 -32.14
C PRO A 79 -1.10 -23.73 -31.26
N ALA A 80 -2.06 -24.62 -31.11
CA ALA A 80 -1.87 -25.93 -30.49
C ALA A 80 -0.79 -26.72 -31.23
N ARG A 81 0.27 -27.11 -30.55
CA ARG A 81 1.19 -28.14 -31.02
C ARG A 81 0.64 -29.48 -30.59
N ASP A 82 -0.03 -30.14 -31.51
CA ASP A 82 -0.20 -31.58 -31.56
C ASP A 82 1.13 -32.21 -31.97
N ASP A 83 1.68 -33.07 -31.13
CA ASP A 83 2.57 -34.18 -31.51
C ASP A 83 2.83 -35.05 -30.27
N ARG A 84 2.03 -36.10 -30.09
CA ARG A 84 2.41 -37.27 -29.30
C ARG A 84 1.97 -38.53 -30.04
N PRO A 85 2.88 -39.49 -30.26
CA PRO A 85 2.56 -40.77 -30.90
C PRO A 85 1.81 -41.71 -29.95
N ALA A 86 0.91 -42.48 -30.55
CA ALA A 86 0.11 -43.53 -29.97
C ALA A 86 0.96 -44.64 -29.30
N ARG A 87 0.49 -45.13 -28.17
CA ARG A 87 0.91 -46.44 -27.62
C ARG A 87 -0.26 -47.27 -27.18
N ASP A 88 -0.30 -48.39 -27.81
CA ASP A 88 -0.94 -49.69 -27.63
C ASP A 88 -1.85 -49.97 -26.43
N ASP A 89 -3.01 -50.51 -26.81
CA ASP A 89 -3.98 -51.25 -26.04
C ASP A 89 -3.44 -52.58 -25.54
N ARG A 90 -3.61 -52.88 -24.23
CA ARG A 90 -3.87 -54.24 -23.74
C ARG A 90 -4.65 -54.21 -22.44
N PRO A 91 -5.72 -55.03 -22.33
CA PRO A 91 -6.52 -55.07 -21.11
C PRO A 91 -5.92 -56.06 -20.09
N SER A 92 -5.91 -55.68 -18.82
CA SER A 92 -5.58 -56.55 -17.68
C SER A 92 -6.79 -56.67 -16.75
N ALA A 93 -7.00 -57.88 -16.30
CA ALA A 93 -8.13 -58.42 -15.55
C ALA A 93 -8.27 -57.89 -14.12
N PRO A 94 -9.43 -58.05 -13.44
CA PRO A 94 -9.76 -57.45 -12.16
C PRO A 94 -9.15 -58.23 -10.96
N GLY A 95 -8.55 -57.52 -10.04
CA GLY A 95 -8.13 -57.99 -8.72
C GLY A 95 -9.10 -57.55 -7.62
N PRO A 96 -9.08 -58.18 -6.43
CA PRO A 96 -10.21 -58.19 -5.49
C PRO A 96 -10.40 -56.92 -4.67
N ALA A 97 -11.66 -56.71 -4.26
CA ALA A 97 -12.14 -55.61 -3.45
C ALA A 97 -11.36 -55.45 -2.13
N ALA A 98 -10.87 -54.24 -1.89
CA ALA A 98 -10.33 -53.81 -0.61
C ALA A 98 -11.31 -52.83 0.07
N SER A 99 -11.60 -53.19 1.31
CA SER A 99 -12.47 -52.56 2.28
C SER A 99 -12.25 -51.05 2.44
N GLU A 100 -13.35 -50.27 2.57
CA GLU A 100 -13.40 -48.85 2.90
C GLU A 100 -12.67 -48.54 4.20
N PRO A 101 -11.84 -47.49 4.25
CA PRO A 101 -11.38 -46.92 5.51
C PRO A 101 -12.41 -45.92 6.04
N ARG A 102 -12.85 -46.15 7.26
CA ARG A 102 -13.70 -45.28 8.06
C ARG A 102 -13.14 -43.85 8.12
N SER A 103 -14.02 -42.86 7.89
CA SER A 103 -13.75 -41.45 8.09
C SER A 103 -13.32 -41.18 9.53
N ALA A 104 -12.06 -40.81 9.71
CA ALA A 104 -11.58 -40.20 10.95
C ALA A 104 -11.83 -38.71 10.88
N SER A 105 -12.67 -38.22 11.80
CA SER A 105 -12.83 -36.79 12.06
C SER A 105 -11.48 -36.18 12.41
N PRO A 106 -11.13 -35.00 11.87
CA PRO A 106 -9.92 -34.31 12.30
C PRO A 106 -10.09 -33.82 13.74
N ALA A 107 -9.16 -34.21 14.60
CA ALA A 107 -9.05 -33.71 15.96
C ALA A 107 -8.84 -32.17 15.93
N PRO A 108 -9.37 -31.44 16.93
CA PRO A 108 -9.16 -29.99 17.00
C PRO A 108 -7.68 -29.70 17.15
N ALA A 109 -7.18 -28.79 16.26
CA ALA A 109 -5.82 -28.30 16.35
C ALA A 109 -5.61 -27.61 17.69
N THR A 110 -4.87 -28.24 18.58
CA THR A 110 -4.42 -27.63 19.82
C THR A 110 -3.47 -26.49 19.45
N HIS A 111 -3.90 -25.28 19.66
CA HIS A 111 -3.04 -24.10 19.67
C HIS A 111 -1.96 -24.32 20.73
N ARG A 112 -0.78 -24.72 20.31
CA ARG A 112 0.41 -24.69 21.16
C ARG A 112 0.79 -23.23 21.37
N ASN A 113 0.25 -22.64 22.43
CA ASN A 113 0.73 -21.40 23.03
C ASN A 113 2.06 -21.71 23.73
N GLY A 114 3.13 -21.84 22.95
CA GLY A 114 4.49 -21.95 23.43
C GLY A 114 5.18 -20.63 23.14
N SER A 115 5.50 -19.87 24.16
CA SER A 115 6.40 -18.72 24.14
C SER A 115 7.81 -19.15 23.71
N ARG A 116 8.00 -19.43 22.41
CA ARG A 116 9.29 -19.23 21.77
C ARG A 116 9.47 -17.73 21.70
N GLY A 117 10.60 -17.19 22.13
CA GLY A 117 10.94 -15.79 21.89
C GLY A 117 10.67 -15.50 20.41
N ALA A 118 9.57 -14.81 20.13
CA ALA A 118 9.17 -14.52 18.77
C ALA A 118 10.28 -13.64 18.18
N ARG A 119 10.80 -14.02 17.01
CA ARG A 119 11.74 -13.14 16.31
C ARG A 119 11.07 -11.78 16.05
N PRO A 120 11.83 -10.71 15.98
CA PRO A 120 11.29 -9.41 15.59
C PRO A 120 10.49 -9.50 14.28
N LEU A 121 9.41 -8.71 14.21
CA LEU A 121 8.64 -8.54 12.98
C LEU A 121 9.48 -7.78 11.96
N ARG A 122 9.83 -8.41 10.82
CA ARG A 122 10.67 -7.82 9.79
C ARG A 122 9.82 -7.07 8.76
N LEU A 123 9.98 -5.75 8.75
CA LEU A 123 9.33 -4.86 7.79
C LEU A 123 10.35 -4.43 6.73
N VAL A 124 10.19 -4.92 5.51
CA VAL A 124 11.12 -4.68 4.41
C VAL A 124 10.64 -3.53 3.56
N TRP A 125 11.38 -2.42 3.53
CA TRP A 125 11.13 -1.28 2.68
C TRP A 125 11.95 -1.40 1.39
N VAL A 126 11.26 -1.69 0.30
CA VAL A 126 11.87 -2.09 -0.96
C VAL A 126 12.17 -0.87 -1.82
N TYR A 127 13.42 -0.68 -2.17
CA TYR A 127 13.95 0.32 -3.11
C TYR A 127 13.49 1.76 -2.82
N PRO A 128 13.69 2.26 -1.59
CA PRO A 128 13.29 3.63 -1.25
C PRO A 128 14.03 4.71 -2.05
N ASP A 129 15.17 4.38 -2.61
CA ASP A 129 15.93 5.23 -3.52
C ASP A 129 15.27 5.41 -4.90
N LEU A 130 14.32 4.55 -5.26
CA LEU A 130 13.52 4.61 -6.50
C LEU A 130 12.03 4.80 -6.24
N LEU A 131 11.49 4.23 -5.16
CA LEU A 131 10.07 4.10 -4.87
C LEU A 131 9.73 4.69 -3.47
N SER A 132 9.88 5.99 -3.30
CA SER A 132 9.55 6.69 -2.04
C SER A 132 9.02 8.10 -2.25
N THR A 133 8.30 8.31 -3.34
CA THR A 133 7.66 9.58 -3.64
C THR A 133 6.47 9.81 -2.70
N TYR A 134 6.19 11.09 -2.37
CA TYR A 134 5.04 11.51 -1.55
C TYR A 134 5.00 10.97 -0.11
N GLY A 135 6.15 10.68 0.49
CA GLY A 135 6.26 10.36 1.92
C GLY A 135 5.91 8.92 2.28
N ASP A 136 6.03 7.97 1.36
CA ASP A 136 5.66 6.57 1.57
C ASP A 136 6.45 5.87 2.69
N ARG A 137 7.62 6.40 3.10
CA ARG A 137 8.31 6.00 4.34
C ARG A 137 7.38 6.04 5.57
N GLY A 138 6.41 6.95 5.57
CA GLY A 138 5.44 7.06 6.65
C GLY A 138 4.61 5.79 6.85
N ASN A 139 4.38 5.00 5.81
CA ASN A 139 3.68 3.71 5.92
C ASN A 139 4.49 2.72 6.77
N LEU A 140 5.80 2.65 6.58
CA LEU A 140 6.71 1.86 7.43
C LEU A 140 6.65 2.31 8.88
N LEU A 141 6.75 3.61 9.14
CA LEU A 141 6.75 4.18 10.49
C LEU A 141 5.42 3.90 11.22
N VAL A 142 4.29 3.97 10.52
CA VAL A 142 2.98 3.65 11.09
C VAL A 142 2.89 2.18 11.49
N LEU A 143 3.31 1.25 10.61
CA LEU A 143 3.33 -0.18 10.93
C LEU A 143 4.23 -0.48 12.13
N MET A 144 5.45 0.07 12.13
CA MET A 144 6.39 -0.07 13.25
C MET A 144 5.75 0.39 14.55
N ARG A 145 5.22 1.62 14.58
CA ARG A 145 4.62 2.18 15.80
C ARG A 145 3.43 1.37 16.29
N ARG A 146 2.53 0.97 15.39
CA ARG A 146 1.33 0.20 15.76
C ARG A 146 1.65 -1.21 16.26
N ALA A 147 2.70 -1.86 15.70
CA ALA A 147 3.21 -3.13 16.19
C ALA A 147 3.86 -2.99 17.57
N GLN A 148 4.71 -1.98 17.76
CA GLN A 148 5.39 -1.70 19.04
C GLN A 148 4.39 -1.35 20.16
N LEU A 149 3.34 -0.59 19.88
CA LEU A 149 2.27 -0.30 20.85
C LEU A 149 1.54 -1.56 21.32
N ARG A 150 1.62 -2.66 20.59
CA ARG A 150 1.09 -3.98 20.94
C ARG A 150 2.13 -4.95 21.49
N GLY A 151 3.34 -4.45 21.81
CA GLY A 151 4.40 -5.24 22.41
C GLY A 151 5.19 -6.12 21.44
N HIS A 152 5.04 -5.93 20.11
CA HIS A 152 5.88 -6.63 19.14
C HIS A 152 7.21 -5.91 18.95
N GLU A 153 8.30 -6.67 18.97
CA GLU A 153 9.59 -6.18 18.50
C GLU A 153 9.56 -6.06 16.96
N VAL A 154 10.16 -5.01 16.42
CA VAL A 154 10.14 -4.72 14.98
C VAL A 154 11.54 -4.47 14.48
N GLU A 155 11.92 -5.14 13.41
CA GLU A 155 13.16 -4.95 12.67
C GLU A 155 12.83 -4.30 11.30
N PRO A 156 13.06 -3.00 11.11
CA PRO A 156 12.96 -2.39 9.79
C PRO A 156 14.19 -2.76 8.95
N VAL A 157 13.95 -3.22 7.73
CA VAL A 157 14.98 -3.56 6.74
C VAL A 157 14.80 -2.65 5.53
N GLU A 158 15.75 -1.75 5.30
CA GLU A 158 15.80 -0.94 4.09
C GLU A 158 16.62 -1.69 3.04
N VAL A 159 16.05 -1.92 1.86
CA VAL A 159 16.70 -2.59 0.74
C VAL A 159 16.83 -1.60 -0.41
N LYS A 160 18.05 -1.20 -0.75
CA LYS A 160 18.33 -0.31 -1.88
C LYS A 160 18.26 -1.06 -3.21
N SER A 161 18.10 -0.31 -4.28
CA SER A 161 17.88 -0.89 -5.59
C SER A 161 19.06 -1.70 -6.17
N ASP A 162 20.25 -1.59 -5.58
CA ASP A 162 21.43 -2.40 -5.91
C ASP A 162 21.62 -3.62 -5.00
N GLU A 163 20.71 -3.83 -4.04
CA GLU A 163 20.73 -4.93 -3.09
C GLU A 163 19.66 -5.98 -3.42
N PRO A 164 19.91 -7.27 -3.11
CA PRO A 164 18.89 -8.32 -3.27
C PRO A 164 17.78 -8.17 -2.23
N VAL A 165 16.54 -8.43 -2.63
CA VAL A 165 15.40 -8.41 -1.71
C VAL A 165 15.40 -9.68 -0.86
N PRO A 166 15.48 -9.58 0.48
CA PRO A 166 15.43 -10.74 1.37
C PRO A 166 14.07 -11.45 1.26
N GLU A 167 14.06 -12.78 1.44
CA GLU A 167 12.85 -13.60 1.32
C GLU A 167 12.16 -13.86 2.67
N ASP A 168 12.81 -13.51 3.77
CA ASP A 168 12.38 -13.79 5.14
C ASP A 168 11.71 -12.59 5.85
N GLY A 169 11.32 -11.56 5.09
CA GLY A 169 10.50 -10.45 5.56
C GLY A 169 9.06 -10.87 5.83
N ASP A 170 8.42 -10.23 6.79
CA ASP A 170 7.02 -10.45 7.11
C ASP A 170 6.07 -9.55 6.32
N ILE A 171 6.46 -8.27 6.16
CA ILE A 171 5.72 -7.28 5.37
C ILE A 171 6.69 -6.54 4.46
N TYR A 172 6.38 -6.50 3.17
CA TYR A 172 7.14 -5.76 2.16
C TYR A 172 6.36 -4.51 1.75
N LEU A 173 7.06 -3.38 1.71
CA LEU A 173 6.49 -2.08 1.42
C LEU A 173 7.13 -1.53 0.14
N LEU A 174 6.31 -1.26 -0.88
CA LEU A 174 6.70 -0.58 -2.11
C LEU A 174 5.98 0.76 -2.17
N GLY A 175 6.71 1.83 -2.35
CA GLY A 175 6.15 3.18 -2.48
C GLY A 175 5.84 3.58 -3.92
N GLY A 176 5.39 4.83 -4.07
CA GLY A 176 5.25 5.49 -5.36
C GLY A 176 6.58 5.90 -5.98
N GLY A 177 6.59 6.13 -7.28
CA GLY A 177 7.78 6.56 -8.02
C GLY A 177 7.39 7.21 -9.33
N GLU A 178 8.36 7.88 -9.95
CA GLU A 178 8.24 8.42 -11.30
C GLU A 178 8.53 7.32 -12.34
N ASP A 179 8.15 7.56 -13.60
CA ASP A 179 8.19 6.56 -14.69
C ASP A 179 9.55 5.85 -14.84
N LEU A 180 10.67 6.60 -14.94
CA LEU A 180 12.00 5.99 -15.14
C LEU A 180 12.48 5.21 -13.90
N PRO A 181 12.41 5.72 -12.67
CA PRO A 181 12.66 4.94 -11.45
C PRO A 181 11.78 3.69 -11.34
N GLN A 182 10.52 3.76 -11.75
CA GLN A 182 9.60 2.62 -11.75
C GLN A 182 10.07 1.51 -12.70
N ILE A 183 10.46 1.87 -13.93
CA ILE A 183 10.99 0.91 -14.91
C ILE A 183 12.28 0.26 -14.40
N LEU A 184 13.18 1.04 -13.81
CA LEU A 184 14.42 0.50 -13.23
C LEU A 184 14.12 -0.46 -12.08
N ALA A 185 13.20 -0.10 -11.19
CA ALA A 185 12.76 -0.96 -10.09
C ALA A 185 12.15 -2.26 -10.59
N ALA A 186 11.26 -2.20 -11.62
CA ALA A 186 10.68 -3.39 -12.25
C ALA A 186 11.74 -4.36 -12.75
N ASN A 187 12.69 -3.85 -13.54
CA ASN A 187 13.75 -4.67 -14.14
C ASN A 187 14.61 -5.34 -13.05
N ARG A 188 14.96 -4.62 -11.98
CA ARG A 188 15.76 -5.17 -10.88
C ARG A 188 15.00 -6.19 -10.06
N LEU A 189 13.76 -5.90 -9.67
CA LEU A 189 12.91 -6.82 -8.91
C LEU A 189 12.62 -8.11 -9.68
N ARG A 190 12.42 -8.02 -11.01
CA ARG A 190 12.23 -9.21 -11.85
C ARG A 190 13.50 -10.05 -11.96
N ALA A 191 14.66 -9.40 -12.13
CA ALA A 191 15.95 -10.08 -12.20
C ALA A 191 16.30 -10.77 -10.88
N ASP A 192 16.04 -10.12 -9.74
CA ASP A 192 16.28 -10.66 -8.40
C ASP A 192 15.26 -11.75 -8.04
N GLY A 193 13.98 -11.51 -8.25
CA GLY A 193 12.87 -12.42 -7.93
C GLY A 193 12.61 -12.67 -6.45
N GLY A 194 13.34 -12.04 -5.52
CA GLY A 194 13.21 -12.21 -4.06
C GLY A 194 11.81 -11.85 -3.58
N LEU A 195 11.26 -10.70 -4.00
CA LEU A 195 9.91 -10.28 -3.64
C LEU A 195 8.85 -11.28 -4.10
N ASN A 196 8.99 -11.82 -5.32
CA ASN A 196 8.07 -12.84 -5.85
C ASN A 196 8.13 -14.12 -5.03
N ARG A 197 9.33 -14.54 -4.58
CA ARG A 197 9.48 -15.72 -3.73
C ARG A 197 8.88 -15.49 -2.35
N ALA A 198 9.13 -14.35 -1.72
CA ALA A 198 8.54 -13.98 -0.45
C ALA A 198 7.00 -13.93 -0.51
N ALA A 199 6.42 -13.31 -1.53
CA ALA A 199 4.97 -13.25 -1.72
C ALA A 199 4.36 -14.66 -1.87
N ARG A 200 5.00 -15.56 -2.65
CA ARG A 200 4.56 -16.96 -2.78
C ARG A 200 4.67 -17.75 -1.47
N GLN A 201 5.58 -17.39 -0.58
CA GLN A 201 5.71 -17.97 0.76
C GLN A 201 4.68 -17.41 1.75
N GLY A 202 3.87 -16.45 1.31
CA GLY A 202 2.77 -15.88 2.10
C GLY A 202 3.15 -14.64 2.91
N ALA A 203 4.24 -13.97 2.57
CA ALA A 203 4.55 -12.65 3.10
C ALA A 203 3.46 -11.62 2.71
N VAL A 204 3.28 -10.61 3.54
CA VAL A 204 2.40 -9.49 3.22
C VAL A 204 3.12 -8.53 2.26
N VAL A 205 2.43 -8.10 1.21
CA VAL A 205 2.93 -7.06 0.30
C VAL A 205 1.96 -5.89 0.30
N PHE A 206 2.44 -4.71 0.66
CA PHE A 206 1.71 -3.45 0.58
C PHE A 206 2.38 -2.53 -0.42
N ALA A 207 1.67 -2.19 -1.48
CA ALA A 207 2.20 -1.48 -2.63
C ALA A 207 1.39 -0.22 -2.94
N VAL A 208 2.06 0.92 -3.12
CA VAL A 208 1.44 2.23 -3.34
C VAL A 208 1.79 2.77 -4.72
N CYS A 209 0.80 3.20 -5.48
CA CYS A 209 0.93 3.92 -6.76
C CYS A 209 1.83 3.17 -7.76
N ALA A 210 3.05 3.66 -8.05
CA ALA A 210 4.00 2.96 -8.91
C ALA A 210 4.28 1.53 -8.40
N GLY A 211 4.41 1.33 -7.08
CA GLY A 211 4.55 0.01 -6.48
C GLY A 211 3.34 -0.89 -6.74
N TYR A 212 2.12 -0.34 -6.67
CA TYR A 212 0.89 -1.08 -6.97
C TYR A 212 0.85 -1.54 -8.44
N GLN A 213 1.23 -0.67 -9.36
CA GLN A 213 1.33 -1.02 -10.77
C GLN A 213 2.40 -2.10 -11.02
N LEU A 214 3.56 -1.97 -10.36
CA LEU A 214 4.69 -2.89 -10.44
C LEU A 214 4.34 -4.32 -10.02
N VAL A 215 3.56 -4.50 -8.97
CA VAL A 215 3.20 -5.85 -8.47
C VAL A 215 2.17 -6.56 -9.37
N GLY A 216 1.54 -5.83 -10.31
CA GLY A 216 0.66 -6.39 -11.34
C GLY A 216 1.38 -7.12 -12.46
N HIS A 217 0.63 -7.49 -13.50
CA HIS A 217 1.19 -8.15 -14.70
C HIS A 217 1.88 -7.16 -15.64
N GLN A 218 1.29 -5.98 -15.79
CA GLN A 218 1.76 -4.94 -16.71
C GLN A 218 1.53 -3.55 -16.11
N PHE A 219 2.35 -2.59 -16.56
CA PHE A 219 2.16 -1.16 -16.28
C PHE A 219 2.58 -0.32 -17.49
N GLY A 220 2.12 0.95 -17.57
CA GLY A 220 2.50 1.85 -18.65
C GLY A 220 3.91 2.41 -18.44
N GLY A 221 4.78 2.29 -19.43
CA GLY A 221 6.09 2.97 -19.46
C GLY A 221 5.98 4.44 -19.82
N VAL A 222 7.13 5.10 -20.06
CA VAL A 222 7.23 6.55 -20.32
C VAL A 222 6.32 7.03 -21.46
N ASP A 223 6.29 6.30 -22.55
CA ASP A 223 5.49 6.63 -23.74
C ASP A 223 4.14 5.90 -23.78
N GLY A 224 3.74 5.29 -22.64
CA GLY A 224 2.51 4.49 -22.54
C GLY A 224 2.67 3.06 -23.04
N GLU A 225 3.84 2.67 -23.53
CA GLU A 225 4.12 1.29 -23.95
C GLU A 225 3.99 0.33 -22.74
N PRO A 226 3.37 -0.84 -22.93
CA PRO A 226 3.20 -1.80 -21.85
C PRO A 226 4.56 -2.36 -21.40
N MET A 227 4.82 -2.23 -20.10
CA MET A 227 6.00 -2.79 -19.43
C MET A 227 5.56 -3.99 -18.57
N GLU A 228 6.39 -5.03 -18.54
CA GLU A 228 6.12 -6.21 -17.75
C GLU A 228 6.33 -5.95 -16.25
N GLY A 229 5.30 -6.22 -15.43
CA GLY A 229 5.35 -6.15 -13.97
C GLY A 229 5.85 -7.45 -13.33
N LEU A 230 5.53 -7.64 -12.06
CA LEU A 230 5.98 -8.77 -11.24
C LEU A 230 4.99 -9.95 -11.26
N GLY A 231 3.74 -9.73 -11.67
CA GLY A 231 2.70 -10.77 -11.70
C GLY A 231 2.37 -11.36 -10.31
N ILE A 232 2.52 -10.56 -9.25
CA ILE A 232 2.24 -10.98 -7.87
C ILE A 232 0.74 -10.91 -7.57
N ILE A 233 0.04 -9.94 -8.16
CA ILE A 233 -1.41 -9.77 -8.05
C ILE A 233 -2.02 -9.67 -9.45
N ASP A 234 -3.24 -10.18 -9.62
CA ASP A 234 -3.94 -10.18 -10.91
C ASP A 234 -4.54 -8.81 -11.22
N VAL A 235 -3.66 -7.89 -11.59
CA VAL A 235 -4.02 -6.56 -12.10
C VAL A 235 -3.13 -6.20 -13.27
N SER A 236 -3.63 -5.34 -14.16
CA SER A 236 -2.87 -4.74 -15.25
C SER A 236 -3.14 -3.25 -15.30
N SER A 237 -2.08 -2.46 -15.29
CA SER A 237 -2.16 -1.00 -15.30
C SER A 237 -1.67 -0.43 -16.63
N GLY A 238 -2.30 0.64 -17.07
CA GLY A 238 -1.92 1.38 -18.26
C GLY A 238 -1.93 2.88 -17.99
N ARG A 239 -1.58 3.68 -19.00
CA ARG A 239 -1.65 5.14 -18.91
C ARG A 239 -3.08 5.61 -19.24
N GLY A 240 -3.70 6.36 -18.33
CA GLY A 240 -4.99 7.00 -18.57
C GLY A 240 -4.88 8.29 -19.36
N GLU A 241 -6.00 8.77 -19.90
CA GLU A 241 -6.08 10.03 -20.63
C GLU A 241 -5.86 11.24 -19.71
N GLN A 242 -6.30 11.15 -18.47
CA GLN A 242 -6.23 12.24 -17.48
C GLN A 242 -5.47 11.81 -16.25
N ARG A 243 -4.78 12.77 -15.63
CA ARG A 243 -4.11 12.59 -14.34
C ARG A 243 -5.09 12.82 -13.20
N GLY A 244 -5.24 11.84 -12.32
CA GLY A 244 -5.93 11.98 -11.05
C GLY A 244 -5.04 12.70 -10.04
N VAL A 245 -5.47 13.86 -9.55
CA VAL A 245 -4.77 14.63 -8.49
C VAL A 245 -5.82 15.18 -7.54
N GLY A 246 -5.82 14.72 -6.30
CA GLY A 246 -6.79 15.20 -5.31
C GLY A 246 -6.99 14.26 -4.14
N GLU A 247 -7.95 14.61 -3.30
CA GLU A 247 -8.39 13.75 -2.20
C GLU A 247 -9.24 12.60 -2.74
N VAL A 248 -9.04 11.44 -2.12
CA VAL A 248 -9.82 10.22 -2.40
C VAL A 248 -10.57 9.80 -1.15
N VAL A 249 -11.83 9.42 -1.34
CA VAL A 249 -12.64 8.75 -0.32
C VAL A 249 -13.24 7.49 -0.95
N ALA A 250 -13.07 6.35 -0.28
CA ALA A 250 -13.53 5.08 -0.82
C ALA A 250 -14.08 4.14 0.27
N ASP A 251 -15.17 3.45 -0.04
CA ASP A 251 -15.81 2.47 0.83
C ASP A 251 -15.18 1.10 0.62
N VAL A 252 -14.54 0.57 1.66
CA VAL A 252 -13.78 -0.69 1.61
C VAL A 252 -14.68 -1.89 1.39
N ASP A 253 -14.17 -2.94 0.73
CA ASP A 253 -14.84 -4.24 0.66
C ASP A 253 -15.16 -4.71 2.09
N PRO A 254 -16.44 -4.93 2.43
CA PRO A 254 -16.87 -5.32 3.78
C PRO A 254 -16.16 -6.56 4.31
N ALA A 255 -15.66 -7.44 3.43
CA ALA A 255 -14.93 -8.64 3.81
C ALA A 255 -13.61 -8.34 4.56
N LEU A 256 -13.06 -7.13 4.42
CA LEU A 256 -11.82 -6.72 5.08
C LEU A 256 -12.05 -6.12 6.47
N GLY A 257 -13.27 -5.72 6.82
CA GLY A 257 -13.58 -5.15 8.13
C GLY A 257 -12.90 -3.82 8.42
N VAL A 258 -12.42 -3.11 7.38
CA VAL A 258 -11.72 -1.83 7.50
C VAL A 258 -12.71 -0.68 7.25
N PRO A 259 -12.67 0.40 8.04
CA PRO A 259 -13.49 1.58 7.77
C PRO A 259 -13.18 2.23 6.43
N ARG A 260 -14.12 3.05 5.92
CA ARG A 260 -13.94 3.91 4.73
C ARG A 260 -12.53 4.51 4.66
N LEU A 261 -11.89 4.47 3.51
CA LEU A 261 -10.55 5.01 3.30
C LEU A 261 -10.58 6.49 2.92
N THR A 262 -9.51 7.18 3.27
CA THR A 262 -9.20 8.52 2.80
C THR A 262 -7.72 8.60 2.41
N GLY A 263 -7.41 9.33 1.36
CA GLY A 263 -6.05 9.48 0.87
C GLY A 263 -5.93 10.63 -0.11
N PHE A 264 -4.73 10.81 -0.64
CA PHE A 264 -4.45 11.71 -1.73
C PHE A 264 -3.96 10.89 -2.91
N GLU A 265 -4.50 11.11 -4.09
CA GLU A 265 -4.02 10.48 -5.32
C GLU A 265 -3.23 11.47 -6.17
N ASN A 266 -2.19 10.98 -6.84
CA ASN A 266 -1.45 11.73 -7.83
C ASN A 266 -0.84 10.76 -8.84
N HIS A 267 -1.63 10.32 -9.78
CA HIS A 267 -1.22 9.33 -10.80
C HIS A 267 -1.94 9.57 -12.13
N GLN A 268 -1.39 9.01 -13.19
CA GLN A 268 -2.03 8.94 -14.50
C GLN A 268 -2.36 7.47 -14.86
N GLY A 269 -2.08 6.54 -13.96
CA GLY A 269 -2.39 5.13 -14.16
C GLY A 269 -3.87 4.84 -14.08
N VAL A 270 -4.35 3.95 -14.94
CA VAL A 270 -5.64 3.25 -14.79
C VAL A 270 -5.34 1.78 -14.60
N THR A 271 -6.08 1.11 -13.71
CA THR A 271 -5.82 -0.29 -13.38
C THR A 271 -7.06 -1.13 -13.62
N ARG A 272 -6.89 -2.23 -14.34
CA ARG A 272 -7.91 -3.28 -14.53
C ARG A 272 -7.61 -4.44 -13.59
N ILE A 273 -8.62 -4.88 -12.88
CA ILE A 273 -8.55 -5.99 -11.93
C ILE A 273 -9.01 -7.26 -12.63
N GLY A 274 -8.17 -8.28 -12.66
CA GLY A 274 -8.49 -9.60 -13.19
C GLY A 274 -9.30 -10.47 -12.20
N PRO A 275 -9.75 -11.64 -12.61
CA PRO A 275 -10.60 -12.52 -11.80
C PRO A 275 -9.89 -13.09 -10.55
N GLY A 276 -8.57 -13.06 -10.51
CA GLY A 276 -7.75 -13.52 -9.38
C GLY A 276 -7.57 -12.49 -8.26
N ALA A 277 -8.07 -11.26 -8.43
CA ALA A 277 -8.01 -10.21 -7.42
C ALA A 277 -9.39 -9.57 -7.19
N ARG A 278 -9.50 -8.79 -6.13
CA ARG A 278 -10.73 -8.07 -5.77
C ARG A 278 -10.43 -6.58 -5.58
N PRO A 279 -11.36 -5.67 -5.91
CA PRO A 279 -11.22 -4.27 -5.55
C PRO A 279 -11.05 -4.10 -4.04
N LEU A 280 -10.11 -3.25 -3.63
CA LEU A 280 -9.94 -2.90 -2.22
C LEU A 280 -11.15 -2.09 -1.73
N ALA A 281 -11.61 -1.15 -2.54
CA ALA A 281 -12.70 -0.25 -2.17
C ALA A 281 -13.46 0.25 -3.41
N ARG A 282 -14.64 0.83 -3.18
CA ARG A 282 -15.43 1.59 -4.16
C ARG A 282 -15.23 3.07 -3.92
N VAL A 283 -14.83 3.80 -4.95
CA VAL A 283 -14.59 5.26 -4.90
C VAL A 283 -15.91 6.01 -4.70
N SER A 284 -15.95 6.92 -3.74
CA SER A 284 -17.01 7.92 -3.57
C SER A 284 -16.54 9.34 -3.90
N LEU A 285 -15.23 9.60 -3.83
CA LEU A 285 -14.57 10.82 -4.27
C LEU A 285 -13.17 10.45 -4.80
N GLY A 286 -12.78 10.98 -5.95
CA GLY A 286 -11.50 10.70 -6.60
C GLY A 286 -11.62 9.83 -7.84
N VAL A 287 -10.49 9.35 -8.35
CA VAL A 287 -10.37 8.55 -9.58
C VAL A 287 -10.10 7.07 -9.29
N GLY A 288 -9.16 6.79 -8.38
CA GLY A 288 -8.75 5.42 -8.04
C GLY A 288 -8.24 4.63 -9.25
N ASN A 289 -8.77 3.42 -9.48
CA ASN A 289 -8.41 2.58 -10.63
C ASN A 289 -8.91 3.10 -11.99
N GLY A 290 -9.80 4.11 -11.99
CA GLY A 290 -10.41 4.68 -13.20
C GLY A 290 -11.74 4.05 -13.62
N ASP A 291 -12.22 3.05 -12.87
CA ASP A 291 -13.48 2.33 -13.11
C ASP A 291 -14.50 2.47 -11.95
N GLY A 292 -14.27 3.42 -11.03
CA GLY A 292 -15.07 3.62 -9.82
C GLY A 292 -14.64 2.71 -8.66
N THR A 293 -13.55 1.97 -8.81
CA THR A 293 -12.91 1.21 -7.72
C THR A 293 -11.58 1.83 -7.32
N GLU A 294 -11.08 1.50 -6.14
CA GLU A 294 -9.79 1.92 -5.62
C GLU A 294 -9.00 0.70 -5.18
N GLY A 295 -7.73 0.63 -5.65
CA GLY A 295 -6.80 -0.42 -5.28
C GLY A 295 -7.30 -1.83 -5.59
N ALA A 296 -6.52 -2.81 -5.19
CA ALA A 296 -6.91 -4.23 -5.29
C ALA A 296 -6.20 -5.05 -4.21
N TYR A 297 -6.78 -6.22 -3.89
CA TYR A 297 -6.15 -7.18 -3.00
C TYR A 297 -6.38 -8.62 -3.46
N ALA A 298 -5.42 -9.49 -3.14
CA ALA A 298 -5.51 -10.94 -3.31
C ALA A 298 -4.66 -11.62 -2.23
N GLY A 299 -5.27 -12.48 -1.41
CA GLY A 299 -4.59 -13.09 -0.29
C GLY A 299 -4.00 -12.05 0.66
N LYS A 300 -2.66 -12.00 0.77
CA LYS A 300 -1.93 -11.02 1.60
C LYS A 300 -1.23 -9.93 0.79
N VAL A 301 -1.59 -9.75 -0.46
CA VAL A 301 -1.09 -8.68 -1.32
C VAL A 301 -2.15 -7.61 -1.44
N LEU A 302 -1.78 -6.36 -1.21
CA LEU A 302 -2.66 -5.21 -1.29
C LEU A 302 -1.96 -4.06 -2.00
N GLY A 303 -2.60 -3.54 -3.05
CA GLY A 303 -2.16 -2.37 -3.78
C GLY A 303 -3.19 -1.24 -3.70
N THR A 304 -2.74 0.01 -3.74
CA THR A 304 -3.59 1.20 -3.65
C THR A 304 -2.96 2.38 -4.37
N TYR A 305 -3.77 3.33 -4.83
CA TYR A 305 -3.28 4.63 -5.31
C TYR A 305 -3.21 5.70 -4.22
N LEU A 306 -3.61 5.36 -2.99
CA LEU A 306 -3.67 6.30 -1.88
C LEU A 306 -2.28 6.66 -1.35
N HIS A 307 -1.97 7.95 -1.32
CA HIS A 307 -0.83 8.55 -0.64
C HIS A 307 -1.26 9.27 0.64
N GLY A 308 -0.26 9.84 1.34
CA GLY A 308 -0.51 10.79 2.35
C GLY A 308 0.06 10.66 3.76
N PRO A 309 0.86 9.70 4.19
CA PRO A 309 0.98 8.27 3.92
C PRO A 309 -0.36 7.55 4.10
N ALA A 310 -0.66 6.58 3.24
CA ALA A 310 -1.96 5.89 3.25
C ALA A 310 -2.31 5.30 4.62
N LEU A 311 -1.36 4.66 5.30
CA LEU A 311 -1.59 4.01 6.60
C LEU A 311 -1.74 5.00 7.76
N ALA A 312 -1.18 6.21 7.67
CA ALA A 312 -1.37 7.26 8.67
C ALA A 312 -2.81 7.79 8.66
N ARG A 313 -3.40 7.93 7.47
CA ARG A 313 -4.79 8.32 7.30
C ARG A 313 -5.77 7.18 7.59
N ASN A 314 -5.31 5.93 7.49
CA ASN A 314 -6.14 4.72 7.60
C ASN A 314 -5.52 3.71 8.57
N PRO A 315 -5.53 3.99 9.88
CA PRO A 315 -4.93 3.09 10.88
C PRO A 315 -5.55 1.68 10.88
N GLY A 316 -6.84 1.55 10.55
CA GLY A 316 -7.47 0.24 10.40
C GLY A 316 -6.89 -0.60 9.26
N LEU A 317 -6.42 0.03 8.17
CA LEU A 317 -5.72 -0.65 7.10
C LEU A 317 -4.33 -1.14 7.56
N ALA A 318 -3.62 -0.35 8.36
CA ALA A 318 -2.35 -0.78 8.97
C ALA A 318 -2.55 -1.98 9.89
N ASP A 319 -3.63 -1.97 10.68
CA ASP A 319 -3.97 -3.09 11.57
C ASP A 319 -4.36 -4.35 10.78
N LEU A 320 -5.06 -4.22 9.67
CA LEU A 320 -5.35 -5.33 8.77
C LEU A 320 -4.04 -6.00 8.29
N LEU A 321 -3.07 -5.21 7.79
CA LEU A 321 -1.79 -5.74 7.32
C LEU A 321 -1.00 -6.43 8.43
N LEU A 322 -0.94 -5.85 9.63
CA LEU A 322 -0.32 -6.47 10.80
C LEU A 322 -1.04 -7.76 11.20
N SER A 323 -2.37 -7.78 11.19
CA SER A 323 -3.16 -8.96 11.55
C SER A 323 -2.91 -10.15 10.63
N TRP A 324 -2.56 -9.91 9.37
CA TRP A 324 -2.20 -10.97 8.42
C TRP A 324 -0.89 -11.68 8.78
N VAL A 325 -0.06 -11.06 9.62
CA VAL A 325 1.21 -11.65 10.08
C VAL A 325 1.08 -12.23 11.48
N VAL A 326 0.60 -11.43 12.44
CA VAL A 326 0.62 -11.78 13.87
C VAL A 326 -0.71 -12.35 14.37
N GLY A 327 -1.73 -12.42 13.51
CA GLY A 327 -3.08 -12.84 13.90
C GLY A 327 -3.91 -11.71 14.52
N PRO A 328 -4.96 -12.02 15.26
CA PRO A 328 -5.85 -11.02 15.84
C PRO A 328 -5.11 -10.03 16.73
N LEU A 329 -5.31 -8.74 16.50
CA LEU A 329 -4.67 -7.66 17.23
C LEU A 329 -5.49 -7.26 18.46
N GLY A 330 -4.82 -7.04 19.58
CA GLY A 330 -5.40 -6.37 20.74
C GLY A 330 -5.75 -4.91 20.43
N GLN A 331 -6.78 -4.40 21.13
CA GLN A 331 -7.11 -2.98 21.05
C GLN A 331 -5.98 -2.13 21.62
N LEU A 332 -5.72 -0.99 20.99
CA LEU A 332 -4.81 0.01 21.52
C LEU A 332 -5.51 0.87 22.57
N ASP A 333 -4.72 1.46 23.45
CA ASP A 333 -5.22 2.52 24.33
C ASP A 333 -5.79 3.66 23.50
N PRO A 334 -7.00 4.17 23.79
CA PRO A 334 -7.59 5.27 23.02
C PRO A 334 -6.71 6.51 22.93
N SER A 335 -5.89 6.80 23.93
CA SER A 335 -4.95 7.94 23.90
C SER A 335 -3.84 7.75 22.85
N ALA A 336 -3.44 6.52 22.57
CA ALA A 336 -2.45 6.21 21.55
C ALA A 336 -3.01 6.36 20.11
N GLU A 337 -4.33 6.36 19.96
CA GLU A 337 -5.04 6.49 18.69
C GLU A 337 -5.57 7.90 18.42
N GLU A 338 -5.56 8.77 19.42
CA GLU A 338 -6.20 10.09 19.36
C GLU A 338 -5.78 10.91 18.13
N TRP A 339 -4.47 11.03 17.88
CA TRP A 339 -3.96 11.78 16.73
C TRP A 339 -4.35 11.16 15.37
N ALA A 340 -4.34 9.83 15.29
CA ALA A 340 -4.74 9.14 14.05
C ALA A 340 -6.25 9.32 13.80
N ARG A 341 -7.06 9.26 14.85
CA ARG A 341 -8.50 9.50 14.80
C ARG A 341 -8.80 10.93 14.37
N GLN A 342 -8.17 11.92 15.00
CA GLN A 342 -8.34 13.34 14.68
C GLN A 342 -7.94 13.63 13.23
N LEU A 343 -6.76 13.18 12.78
CA LEU A 343 -6.31 13.35 11.40
C LEU A 343 -7.35 12.79 10.41
N ARG A 344 -7.87 11.60 10.69
CA ARG A 344 -8.86 10.94 9.85
C ARG A 344 -10.16 11.73 9.79
N GLU A 345 -10.68 12.18 10.93
CA GLU A 345 -11.90 12.98 11.03
C GLU A 345 -11.77 14.29 10.27
N GLU A 346 -10.66 15.00 10.43
CA GLU A 346 -10.36 16.23 9.70
C GLU A 346 -10.36 16.02 8.17
N ARG A 347 -9.72 14.93 7.70
CA ARG A 347 -9.67 14.60 6.26
C ARG A 347 -11.03 14.25 5.70
N LEU A 348 -11.81 13.44 6.40
CA LEU A 348 -13.17 13.11 5.97
C LEU A 348 -14.09 14.34 6.01
N ALA A 349 -13.98 15.20 7.01
CA ALA A 349 -14.76 16.44 7.08
C ALA A 349 -14.40 17.40 5.93
N ALA A 350 -13.13 17.51 5.56
CA ALA A 350 -12.68 18.36 4.47
C ALA A 350 -13.19 17.90 3.08
N THR A 351 -13.62 16.65 2.96
CA THR A 351 -14.14 16.06 1.71
C THR A 351 -15.67 15.96 1.66
N ALA A 352 -16.37 16.33 2.73
CA ALA A 352 -17.84 16.26 2.84
C ALA A 352 -18.56 17.54 2.36
N GLY A 353 -17.81 18.56 1.87
CA GLY A 353 -18.34 19.90 1.50
C GLY A 353 -18.64 20.08 0.02
#